data_133ebdad118ddfa15dc8c742b4a80591
#
_entry.id   133ebdad118ddfa15dc8c742b4a80591
#
_cell.length_a   1.000
_cell.length_b   1.000
_cell.length_c   1.000
_cell.angle_alpha   90.00
_cell.angle_beta   90.00
_cell.angle_gamma   90.00
#
_symmetry.space_group_name_H-M   'P 1'
#
loop_
_entity.id
_entity.type
_entity.pdbx_description
1 polymer ?
#
loop_
_entity_poly.entity_id
_entity_poly.type
_entity_poly.pdbx_seq_one_letter_code
_entity_poly.pdbx_strand_id
1 'polypeptide(L)'
;QRQMCIRDRYITEFGSGLEVAAETYMMNLDTWNSLTEEQQKWVTETFTEISDMMQESDAADLVADRQLCIDSGIEVYTLTDDELAAFAPYMEKVNNDWIKKASDDGWDAQGAYDYVMNAVIAAKG
;
A
#
# COMPACT_ATOMS: atom_id res chain seq x y z
N GLN A 1 -18.68 -11.92 8.81
CA GLN A 1 -19.17 -12.27 7.44
C GLN A 1 -20.56 -11.74 7.10
N ARG A 2 -21.41 -11.41 8.07
CA ARG A 2 -22.73 -10.78 7.80
C ARG A 2 -22.66 -9.25 7.61
N GLN A 3 -21.53 -8.63 7.81
CA GLN A 3 -21.35 -7.17 7.60
C GLN A 3 -21.16 -6.80 6.13
N MET A 4 -20.94 -7.76 5.26
CA MET A 4 -20.72 -7.52 3.84
C MET A 4 -22.00 -7.19 3.08
N CYS A 5 -23.15 -7.74 3.47
CA CYS A 5 -24.40 -7.59 2.72
C CYS A 5 -25.04 -6.18 2.71
N ILE A 6 -24.55 -5.22 3.49
CA ILE A 6 -25.09 -3.84 3.53
C ILE A 6 -24.25 -2.89 2.67
N ARG A 7 -23.06 -3.30 2.26
CA ARG A 7 -22.08 -2.46 1.54
C ARG A 7 -22.04 -2.74 0.04
N ASP A 8 -22.84 -3.65 -0.45
CA ASP A 8 -22.63 -4.34 -1.72
C ASP A 8 -23.35 -3.70 -2.90
N ARG A 9 -23.77 -2.44 -2.83
CA ARG A 9 -24.43 -1.77 -3.95
C ARG A 9 -23.53 -0.79 -4.68
N TYR A 10 -22.56 -0.25 -3.98
CA TYR A 10 -21.70 0.81 -4.51
C TYR A 10 -20.25 0.60 -4.06
N ILE A 11 -19.33 0.67 -4.99
CA ILE A 11 -17.88 0.69 -4.74
C ILE A 11 -17.34 1.97 -5.35
N THR A 12 -16.55 2.72 -4.57
CA THR A 12 -15.82 3.89 -5.07
C THR A 12 -14.35 3.55 -5.20
N GLU A 13 -13.83 3.68 -6.41
CA GLU A 13 -12.41 3.49 -6.72
C GLU A 13 -11.68 4.84 -6.67
N PHE A 14 -10.57 4.87 -5.95
CA PHE A 14 -9.73 6.05 -5.76
C PHE A 14 -8.52 6.08 -6.72
N GLY A 15 -8.54 5.34 -7.81
CA GLY A 15 -7.45 5.28 -8.77
C GLY A 15 -6.14 4.75 -8.15
N SER A 16 -5.21 5.64 -7.79
CA SER A 16 -3.94 5.25 -7.16
C SER A 16 -4.05 4.81 -5.69
N GLY A 17 -5.28 4.75 -5.14
CA GLY A 17 -5.53 4.34 -3.76
C GLY A 17 -5.37 5.47 -2.75
N LEU A 18 -6.23 5.48 -1.72
CA LEU A 18 -6.08 6.32 -0.53
C LEU A 18 -5.20 5.64 0.53
N GLU A 19 -5.14 4.33 0.49
CA GLU A 19 -4.39 3.51 1.42
C GLU A 19 -3.66 2.42 0.65
N VAL A 20 -2.39 2.27 0.92
CA VAL A 20 -1.60 1.14 0.48
C VAL A 20 -1.30 0.30 1.71
N ALA A 21 -1.86 -0.88 1.79
CA ALA A 21 -1.47 -1.88 2.78
C ALA A 21 -0.05 -2.36 2.43
N ALA A 22 0.96 -1.70 2.98
CA ALA A 22 2.34 -2.15 2.84
C ALA A 22 2.58 -3.29 3.84
N GLU A 23 2.60 -4.50 3.36
CA GLU A 23 3.01 -5.65 4.15
C GLU A 23 4.54 -5.69 4.20
N THR A 24 5.09 -5.84 5.40
CA THR A 24 6.53 -5.93 5.61
C THR A 24 6.87 -7.17 6.42
N TYR A 25 7.90 -7.87 5.97
CA TYR A 25 8.48 -8.96 6.74
C TYR A 25 9.58 -8.40 7.64
N MET A 26 9.43 -8.62 8.94
CA MET A 26 10.40 -8.15 9.94
C MET A 26 10.98 -9.31 10.71
N MET A 27 12.27 -9.25 10.99
CA MET A 27 12.99 -10.22 11.82
C MET A 27 13.78 -9.48 12.89
N ASN A 28 13.85 -10.05 14.08
CA ASN A 28 14.72 -9.55 15.13
C ASN A 28 16.19 -9.54 14.64
N LEU A 29 16.93 -8.47 14.89
CA LEU A 29 18.29 -8.30 14.37
C LEU A 29 19.27 -9.35 14.92
N ASP A 30 19.14 -9.74 16.18
CA ASP A 30 20.00 -10.78 16.77
C ASP A 30 19.74 -12.14 16.12
N THR A 31 18.45 -12.44 15.84
CA THR A 31 18.07 -13.64 15.09
C THR A 31 18.66 -13.60 13.68
N TRP A 32 18.55 -12.47 12.97
CA TRP A 32 19.13 -12.28 11.65
C TRP A 32 20.65 -12.50 11.67
N ASN A 33 21.34 -11.88 12.63
CA ASN A 33 22.79 -11.98 12.78
C ASN A 33 23.28 -13.38 13.21
N SER A 34 22.38 -14.23 13.75
CA SER A 34 22.68 -15.62 14.09
C SER A 34 22.62 -16.56 12.89
N LEU A 35 22.01 -16.12 11.77
CA LEU A 35 21.97 -16.87 10.53
C LEU A 35 23.32 -16.83 9.82
N THR A 36 23.65 -17.91 9.11
CA THR A 36 24.80 -17.90 8.18
C THR A 36 24.51 -16.99 6.98
N GLU A 37 25.54 -16.53 6.28
CA GLU A 37 25.37 -15.72 5.05
C GLU A 37 24.52 -16.44 4.01
N GLU A 38 24.65 -17.75 3.88
CA GLU A 38 23.82 -18.57 2.98
C GLU A 38 22.35 -18.57 3.40
N GLN A 39 22.05 -18.67 4.69
CA GLN A 39 20.69 -18.62 5.20
C GLN A 39 20.08 -17.22 5.04
N GLN A 40 20.85 -16.16 5.31
CA GLN A 40 20.41 -14.78 5.08
C GLN A 40 20.09 -14.53 3.61
N LYS A 41 20.92 -15.05 2.71
CA LYS A 41 20.68 -14.99 1.28
C LYS A 41 19.40 -15.71 0.89
N TRP A 42 19.17 -16.92 1.37
CA TRP A 42 17.95 -17.68 1.09
C TRP A 42 16.69 -16.94 1.57
N VAL A 43 16.72 -16.40 2.79
CA VAL A 43 15.61 -15.62 3.32
C VAL A 43 15.31 -14.43 2.42
N THR A 44 16.33 -13.66 2.04
CA THR A 44 16.17 -12.47 1.18
C THR A 44 15.62 -12.85 -0.19
N GLU A 45 16.20 -13.85 -0.84
CA GLU A 45 15.78 -14.30 -2.18
C GLU A 45 14.34 -14.82 -2.16
N THR A 46 13.99 -15.65 -1.16
CA THR A 46 12.64 -16.20 -1.02
C THR A 46 11.59 -15.11 -0.82
N PHE A 47 11.85 -14.12 0.04
CA PHE A 47 10.89 -13.03 0.25
C PHE A 47 10.81 -12.08 -0.95
N THR A 48 11.89 -11.89 -1.69
CA THR A 48 11.83 -11.15 -2.95
C THR A 48 10.95 -11.87 -3.97
N GLU A 49 11.15 -13.17 -4.16
CA GLU A 49 10.34 -14.00 -5.07
C GLU A 49 8.86 -14.01 -4.67
N ILE A 50 8.57 -14.17 -3.36
CA ILE A 50 7.19 -14.10 -2.86
C ILE A 50 6.57 -12.72 -3.16
N SER A 51 7.32 -11.63 -2.95
CA SER A 51 6.82 -10.27 -3.21
C SER A 51 6.49 -10.06 -4.68
N ASP A 52 7.35 -10.54 -5.58
CA ASP A 52 7.11 -10.47 -7.03
C ASP A 52 5.88 -11.29 -7.44
N MET A 53 5.74 -12.51 -6.92
CA MET A 53 4.58 -13.37 -7.17
C MET A 53 3.28 -12.77 -6.65
N MET A 54 3.30 -12.18 -5.45
CA MET A 54 2.12 -11.51 -4.88
C MET A 54 1.72 -10.30 -5.71
N GLN A 55 2.68 -9.49 -6.16
CA GLN A 55 2.40 -8.32 -6.99
C GLN A 55 1.72 -8.71 -8.32
N GLU A 56 2.17 -9.79 -8.96
CA GLU A 56 1.56 -10.30 -10.18
C GLU A 56 0.14 -10.84 -9.93
N SER A 57 -0.05 -11.61 -8.84
CA SER A 57 -1.36 -12.15 -8.45
C SER A 57 -2.34 -11.04 -8.13
N ASP A 58 -1.95 -10.08 -7.29
CA ASP A 58 -2.82 -8.98 -6.85
C ASP A 58 -3.30 -8.14 -8.04
N ALA A 59 -2.43 -7.89 -9.03
CA ALA A 59 -2.81 -7.15 -10.22
C ALA A 59 -3.85 -7.90 -11.07
N ALA A 60 -3.72 -9.22 -11.18
CA ALA A 60 -4.69 -10.06 -11.91
C ALA A 60 -6.01 -10.18 -11.15
N ASP A 61 -5.93 -10.40 -9.83
CA ASP A 61 -7.10 -10.55 -8.96
C ASP A 61 -7.91 -9.26 -8.89
N LEU A 62 -7.26 -8.09 -8.85
CA LEU A 62 -7.94 -6.79 -8.87
C LEU A 62 -8.85 -6.62 -10.09
N VAL A 63 -8.38 -7.04 -11.28
CA VAL A 63 -9.16 -6.96 -12.51
C VAL A 63 -10.34 -7.95 -12.46
N ALA A 64 -10.10 -9.18 -12.00
CA ALA A 64 -11.11 -10.22 -11.90
C ALA A 64 -12.18 -9.86 -10.86
N ASP A 65 -11.79 -9.38 -9.70
CA ASP A 65 -12.69 -8.98 -8.61
C ASP A 65 -13.54 -7.77 -9.00
N ARG A 66 -12.94 -6.80 -9.71
CA ARG A 66 -13.69 -5.68 -10.25
C ARG A 66 -14.78 -6.15 -11.22
N GLN A 67 -14.46 -7.06 -12.13
CA GLN A 67 -15.43 -7.61 -13.06
C GLN A 67 -16.53 -8.40 -12.32
N LEU A 68 -16.16 -9.21 -11.34
CA LEU A 68 -17.12 -9.94 -10.51
C LEU A 68 -18.10 -9.00 -9.78
N CYS A 69 -17.62 -7.86 -9.29
CA CYS A 69 -18.47 -6.84 -8.67
C CYS A 69 -19.49 -6.31 -9.68
N ILE A 70 -19.05 -5.95 -10.89
CA ILE A 70 -19.94 -5.44 -11.95
C ILE A 70 -20.97 -6.50 -12.35
N ASP A 71 -20.55 -7.73 -12.57
CA ASP A 71 -21.42 -8.85 -12.95
C ASP A 71 -22.44 -9.19 -11.85
N SER A 72 -22.10 -8.90 -10.60
CA SER A 72 -23.01 -9.03 -9.44
C SER A 72 -23.99 -7.86 -9.29
N GLY A 73 -23.96 -6.88 -10.18
CA GLY A 73 -24.85 -5.72 -10.16
C GLY A 73 -24.41 -4.62 -9.18
N ILE A 74 -23.15 -4.61 -8.78
CA ILE A 74 -22.56 -3.56 -7.96
C ILE A 74 -22.19 -2.40 -8.88
N GLU A 75 -22.59 -1.18 -8.50
CA GLU A 75 -22.19 0.03 -9.19
C GLU A 75 -20.77 0.43 -8.76
N VAL A 76 -19.84 0.38 -9.71
CA VAL A 76 -18.43 0.76 -9.48
C VAL A 76 -18.23 2.16 -10.04
N TYR A 77 -17.88 3.11 -9.16
CA TYR A 77 -17.63 4.49 -9.49
C TYR A 77 -16.15 4.81 -9.30
N THR A 78 -15.49 5.23 -10.37
CA THR A 78 -14.10 5.69 -10.30
C THR A 78 -14.09 7.21 -10.16
N LEU A 79 -13.41 7.73 -9.13
CA LEU A 79 -13.29 9.17 -8.90
C LEU A 79 -12.59 9.85 -10.08
N THR A 80 -13.11 11.00 -10.45
CA THR A 80 -12.47 11.90 -11.40
C THR A 80 -11.24 12.57 -10.80
N ASP A 81 -10.35 13.11 -11.65
CA ASP A 81 -9.16 13.84 -11.19
C ASP A 81 -9.51 15.04 -10.30
N ASP A 82 -10.61 15.73 -10.59
CA ASP A 82 -11.09 16.87 -9.78
C ASP A 82 -11.56 16.41 -8.39
N GLU A 83 -12.25 15.27 -8.31
CA GLU A 83 -12.68 14.69 -7.05
C GLU A 83 -11.49 14.18 -6.24
N LEU A 84 -10.50 13.54 -6.88
CA LEU A 84 -9.26 13.15 -6.23
C LEU A 84 -8.49 14.36 -5.70
N ALA A 85 -8.42 15.45 -6.48
CA ALA A 85 -7.76 16.69 -6.05
C ALA A 85 -8.42 17.29 -4.79
N ALA A 86 -9.73 17.09 -4.60
CA ALA A 86 -10.43 17.56 -3.39
C ALA A 86 -9.95 16.85 -2.11
N PHE A 87 -9.35 15.66 -2.21
CA PHE A 87 -8.76 14.95 -1.08
C PHE A 87 -7.35 15.43 -0.72
N ALA A 88 -6.65 16.09 -1.63
CA ALA A 88 -5.25 16.50 -1.42
C ALA A 88 -4.99 17.25 -0.11
N PRO A 89 -5.81 18.24 0.31
CA PRO A 89 -5.59 18.95 1.58
C PRO A 89 -5.71 18.05 2.81
N TYR A 90 -6.57 17.02 2.74
CA TYR A 90 -6.75 16.07 3.83
C TYR A 90 -5.56 15.10 3.92
N MET A 91 -5.07 14.63 2.77
CA MET A 91 -3.88 13.79 2.68
C MET A 91 -2.64 14.53 3.19
N GLU A 92 -2.46 15.79 2.77
CA GLU A 92 -1.37 16.64 3.25
C GLU A 92 -1.42 16.81 4.77
N LYS A 93 -2.61 17.05 5.33
CA LYS A 93 -2.78 17.15 6.78
C LYS A 93 -2.37 15.86 7.50
N VAL A 94 -2.80 14.69 7.01
CA VAL A 94 -2.45 13.40 7.61
C VAL A 94 -0.94 13.17 7.57
N ASN A 95 -0.29 13.46 6.44
CA ASN A 95 1.15 13.33 6.28
C ASN A 95 1.91 14.27 7.24
N ASN A 96 1.48 15.52 7.33
CA ASN A 96 2.10 16.50 8.23
C ASN A 96 1.92 16.13 9.72
N ASP A 97 0.74 15.64 10.09
CA ASP A 97 0.46 15.16 11.46
C ASP A 97 1.36 13.96 11.80
N TRP A 98 1.54 13.02 10.85
CA TRP A 98 2.44 11.87 11.03
C TRP A 98 3.90 12.32 11.15
N ILE A 99 4.39 13.17 10.23
CA ILE A 99 5.75 13.69 10.25
C ILE A 99 6.03 14.36 11.60
N LYS A 100 5.10 15.22 12.03
CA LYS A 100 5.25 15.90 13.32
C LYS A 100 5.34 14.91 14.47
N LYS A 101 4.41 13.98 14.56
CA LYS A 101 4.36 12.99 15.66
C LYS A 101 5.62 12.13 15.69
N ALA A 102 6.03 11.58 14.55
CA ALA A 102 7.20 10.73 14.48
C ALA A 102 8.51 11.50 14.76
N SER A 103 8.58 12.78 14.36
CA SER A 103 9.71 13.66 14.71
C SER A 103 9.75 13.97 16.21
N ASP A 104 8.59 14.20 16.84
CA ASP A 104 8.49 14.39 18.29
C ASP A 104 8.97 13.14 19.05
N ASP A 105 8.79 11.95 18.46
CA ASP A 105 9.29 10.66 18.98
C ASP A 105 10.80 10.41 18.67
N GLY A 106 11.46 11.35 18.01
CA GLY A 106 12.91 11.31 17.74
C GLY A 106 13.32 10.64 16.41
N TRP A 107 12.37 10.44 15.48
CA TRP A 107 12.63 9.84 14.18
C TRP A 107 12.94 10.93 13.13
N ASP A 108 13.76 10.60 12.14
CA ASP A 108 13.88 11.42 10.91
C ASP A 108 12.68 11.17 9.99
N ALA A 109 11.51 11.62 10.45
CA ALA A 109 10.26 11.37 9.73
C ALA A 109 10.16 12.15 8.42
N GLN A 110 10.72 13.37 8.37
CA GLN A 110 10.75 14.15 7.14
C GLN A 110 11.65 13.49 6.09
N GLY A 111 12.85 13.05 6.48
CA GLY A 111 13.75 12.33 5.56
C GLY A 111 13.15 11.04 5.04
N ALA A 112 12.45 10.28 5.89
CA ALA A 112 11.74 9.06 5.48
C ALA A 112 10.60 9.37 4.49
N TYR A 113 9.79 10.39 4.76
CA TYR A 113 8.73 10.84 3.87
C TYR A 113 9.28 11.27 2.50
N ASP A 114 10.29 12.12 2.48
CA ASP A 114 10.91 12.62 1.25
C ASP A 114 11.52 11.47 0.42
N TYR A 115 12.14 10.49 1.08
CA TYR A 115 12.68 9.30 0.42
C TYR A 115 11.58 8.52 -0.32
N VAL A 116 10.47 8.24 0.34
CA VAL A 116 9.34 7.51 -0.25
C VAL A 116 8.72 8.31 -1.40
N MET A 117 8.47 9.61 -1.20
CA MET A 117 7.86 10.45 -2.22
C MET A 117 8.74 10.58 -3.46
N ASN A 118 10.06 10.72 -3.30
CA ASN A 118 10.99 10.74 -4.42
C ASN A 118 11.01 9.42 -5.19
N ALA A 119 10.95 8.28 -4.50
CA ALA A 119 10.87 6.97 -5.13
C ALA A 119 9.56 6.81 -5.95
N VAL A 120 8.43 7.24 -5.39
CA VAL A 120 7.12 7.22 -6.09
C VAL A 120 7.15 8.12 -7.33
N ILE A 121 7.72 9.32 -7.24
CA ILE A 121 7.85 10.24 -8.37
C ILE A 121 8.73 9.62 -9.47
N ALA A 122 9.85 9.03 -9.10
CA ALA A 122 10.77 8.39 -10.03
C ALA A 122 10.13 7.17 -10.75
N ALA A 123 9.24 6.44 -10.08
CA ALA A 123 8.53 5.30 -10.66
C ALA A 123 7.41 5.71 -11.64
N LYS A 124 6.91 6.96 -11.55
CA LYS A 124 5.85 7.47 -12.42
C LYS A 124 6.36 8.14 -13.70
N GLY A 125 7.65 8.46 -13.77
CA GLY A 125 8.29 9.11 -14.93
C GLY A 125 8.70 8.18 -15.98
#